data_951172ff68acaa2c251e866e1248af97
#
_entry.id   951172ff68acaa2c251e866e1248af97
#
_cell.length_a   1.000
_cell.length_b   1.000
_cell.length_c   1.000
_cell.angle_alpha   90.00
_cell.angle_beta   90.00
_cell.angle_gamma   90.00
#
_symmetry.space_group_name_H-M   'P 1'
#
loop_
_entity.id
_entity.type
_entity.pdbx_description
1 polymer ?
#
loop_
_entity_poly.entity_id
_entity_poly.type
_entity_poly.pdbx_seq_one_letter_code
_entity_poly.pdbx_strand_id
1 'polypeptide(L)'
;MWLLMAHMACVACGMESFMIDHSTMALLKTPAITLKSRKWGEADRIVTFYTLRFGKVRGVARGARRVKSRFGSALEPFVSSDLNLFEKPHDSLYRVTQADIQESFSKLREDLTLMSGGARLVNLVTAITAEGDPCPLIFETLLNGLRVLQSGGDTLLITVLLQIRLLGQTGFRPQTDHCTGCGALFQNVRTDSSLWFSPQSGGLVCQVCGHRYSGRCLPMSPGSRAMLQHALQWSPAALTRLKATGQVRMELESAMEAYITVVAGKPLPPMDFLAAERHEPAYGLR
;
A
#
# COMPACT_ATOMS: atom_id res chain seq x y z
N MET A 1 1.63 19.42 14.95
CA MET A 1 3.01 19.69 14.51
C MET A 1 3.66 18.45 13.87
N TRP A 2 2.86 17.51 13.32
CA TRP A 2 3.31 16.25 12.68
C TRP A 2 2.93 16.14 11.20
N LEU A 3 2.19 17.10 10.66
CA LEU A 3 1.73 17.11 9.24
C LEU A 3 2.72 17.74 8.26
N LEU A 4 3.84 18.30 8.73
CA LEU A 4 4.82 19.03 7.91
C LEU A 4 6.05 18.21 7.47
N MET A 5 6.18 16.93 7.90
CA MET A 5 7.33 16.08 7.52
C MET A 5 7.04 15.04 6.45
N ALA A 6 5.82 14.96 5.91
CA ALA A 6 5.47 14.02 4.83
C ALA A 6 5.99 14.45 3.44
N HIS A 7 6.71 15.55 3.34
CA HIS A 7 7.23 16.11 2.07
C HIS A 7 8.69 15.71 1.77
N MET A 8 9.26 14.79 2.53
CA MET A 8 10.58 14.26 2.17
C MET A 8 10.44 13.11 1.16
N ALA A 9 10.29 13.53 -0.08
CA ALA A 9 10.71 12.96 -1.34
C ALA A 9 11.24 11.52 -1.31
N CYS A 10 10.76 10.71 -2.22
CA CYS A 10 11.41 9.53 -2.78
C CYS A 10 12.82 9.94 -3.27
N VAL A 11 13.83 9.88 -2.40
CA VAL A 11 15.21 10.35 -2.62
C VAL A 11 15.96 9.54 -3.70
N ALA A 12 15.33 8.51 -4.30
CA ALA A 12 15.94 7.65 -5.29
C ALA A 12 15.50 7.93 -6.74
N CYS A 13 14.65 8.89 -7.00
CA CYS A 13 14.15 9.16 -8.35
C CYS A 13 14.56 10.57 -8.78
N GLY A 14 15.70 10.69 -9.47
CA GLY A 14 16.13 11.92 -10.16
C GLY A 14 15.24 12.23 -11.38
N MET A 15 13.95 12.43 -11.18
CA MET A 15 13.02 12.93 -12.19
C MET A 15 12.70 14.39 -11.86
N GLU A 16 13.05 15.26 -12.81
CA GLU A 16 12.70 16.67 -12.79
C GLU A 16 11.20 16.83 -12.55
N SER A 17 10.87 17.70 -11.58
CA SER A 17 9.50 18.09 -11.27
C SER A 17 8.87 18.72 -12.50
N PHE A 18 8.05 17.98 -13.23
CA PHE A 18 7.30 18.52 -14.34
C PHE A 18 6.20 19.42 -13.78
N MET A 19 6.43 20.71 -13.80
CA MET A 19 5.41 21.70 -13.44
C MET A 19 4.30 21.62 -14.48
N ILE A 20 3.18 20.99 -14.11
CA ILE A 20 1.98 20.95 -14.98
C ILE A 20 1.30 22.32 -14.85
N ASP A 21 1.26 23.04 -15.96
CA ASP A 21 0.46 24.26 -16.09
C ASP A 21 -1.03 23.86 -16.05
N HIS A 22 -1.72 24.17 -14.97
CA HIS A 22 -3.12 23.83 -14.72
C HIS A 22 -4.14 24.64 -15.55
N SER A 23 -3.68 25.43 -16.52
CA SER A 23 -4.56 26.30 -17.31
C SER A 23 -5.16 25.63 -18.56
N THR A 24 -4.69 24.44 -18.95
CA THR A 24 -5.15 23.74 -20.15
C THR A 24 -5.80 22.39 -19.82
N MET A 25 -6.93 22.11 -20.45
CA MET A 25 -7.59 20.80 -20.37
C MET A 25 -6.66 19.73 -20.96
N ALA A 26 -6.06 18.87 -20.12
CA ALA A 26 -5.11 17.86 -20.54
C ALA A 26 -5.72 16.45 -20.55
N LEU A 27 -5.47 15.72 -21.63
CA LEU A 27 -5.68 14.28 -21.69
C LEU A 27 -4.44 13.57 -21.19
N LEU A 28 -4.52 12.95 -20.00
CA LEU A 28 -3.42 12.23 -19.37
C LEU A 28 -3.54 10.74 -19.67
N LYS A 29 -2.44 10.12 -20.11
CA LYS A 29 -2.35 8.67 -20.34
C LYS A 29 -1.31 8.06 -19.42
N THR A 30 -1.68 6.98 -18.71
CA THR A 30 -0.78 6.34 -17.76
C THR A 30 -1.23 4.91 -17.44
N PRO A 31 -0.29 3.97 -17.23
CA PRO A 31 -0.61 2.72 -16.55
C PRO A 31 -1.14 2.99 -15.14
N ALA A 32 -2.14 2.23 -14.72
CA ALA A 32 -2.82 2.42 -13.45
C ALA A 32 -3.26 1.09 -12.84
N ILE A 33 -3.29 1.02 -11.52
CA ILE A 33 -3.87 -0.09 -10.76
C ILE A 33 -5.08 0.47 -10.00
N THR A 34 -6.23 -0.18 -10.14
CA THR A 34 -7.45 0.21 -9.42
C THR A 34 -7.30 -0.20 -7.95
N LEU A 35 -7.27 0.81 -7.05
CA LEU A 35 -7.21 0.59 -5.60
C LEU A 35 -8.60 0.43 -5.00
N LYS A 36 -9.54 1.29 -5.40
CA LYS A 36 -10.88 1.32 -4.84
C LYS A 36 -11.89 1.81 -5.87
N SER A 37 -13.07 1.20 -5.89
CA SER A 37 -14.17 1.59 -6.75
C SER A 37 -15.46 1.68 -5.92
N ARG A 38 -16.15 2.83 -5.98
CA ARG A 38 -17.37 3.09 -5.23
C ARG A 38 -18.50 3.54 -6.16
N LYS A 39 -19.72 3.18 -5.83
CA LYS A 39 -20.93 3.70 -6.50
C LYS A 39 -21.02 5.21 -6.25
N TRP A 40 -21.39 5.95 -7.28
CA TRP A 40 -21.62 7.39 -7.23
C TRP A 40 -22.87 7.73 -8.04
N GLY A 41 -23.91 8.24 -7.37
CA GLY A 41 -25.20 8.41 -7.98
C GLY A 41 -25.76 7.11 -8.58
N GLU A 42 -26.63 7.24 -9.58
CA GLU A 42 -27.35 6.09 -10.15
C GLU A 42 -26.51 5.26 -11.12
N ALA A 43 -25.69 5.90 -11.95
CA ALA A 43 -25.02 5.24 -13.08
C ALA A 43 -23.49 5.31 -13.04
N ASP A 44 -22.90 6.10 -12.13
CA ASP A 44 -21.49 6.44 -12.13
C ASP A 44 -20.72 5.68 -11.04
N ARG A 45 -19.38 5.73 -11.13
CA ARG A 45 -18.47 5.29 -10.06
C ARG A 45 -17.41 6.35 -9.79
N ILE A 46 -17.01 6.52 -8.52
CA ILE A 46 -15.73 7.15 -8.15
C ILE A 46 -14.72 6.05 -7.94
N VAL A 47 -13.60 6.18 -8.62
CA VAL A 47 -12.53 5.20 -8.59
C VAL A 47 -11.23 5.86 -8.15
N THR A 48 -10.53 5.22 -7.22
CA THR A 48 -9.18 5.60 -6.80
C THR A 48 -8.20 4.67 -7.49
N PHE A 49 -7.23 5.26 -8.18
CA PHE A 49 -6.16 4.56 -8.86
C PHE A 49 -4.81 4.91 -8.24
N TYR A 50 -3.86 3.99 -8.33
CA TYR A 50 -2.44 4.32 -8.24
C TYR A 50 -1.84 4.25 -9.64
N THR A 51 -1.34 5.35 -10.12
CA THR A 51 -0.84 5.48 -11.49
C THR A 51 0.69 5.58 -11.50
N LEU A 52 1.31 5.12 -12.59
CA LEU A 52 2.77 5.17 -12.74
C LEU A 52 3.30 6.61 -12.80
N ARG A 53 2.55 7.51 -13.48
CA ARG A 53 3.04 8.86 -13.79
C ARG A 53 2.52 9.95 -12.86
N PHE A 54 1.35 9.75 -12.23
CA PHE A 54 0.65 10.78 -11.46
C PHE A 54 0.35 10.34 -10.03
N GLY A 55 0.95 9.22 -9.57
CA GLY A 55 0.72 8.69 -8.22
C GLY A 55 -0.75 8.33 -7.97
N LYS A 56 -1.22 8.57 -6.76
CA LYS A 56 -2.61 8.31 -6.39
C LYS A 56 -3.53 9.38 -6.94
N VAL A 57 -4.53 8.98 -7.73
CA VAL A 57 -5.51 9.88 -8.34
C VAL A 57 -6.93 9.34 -8.14
N ARG A 58 -7.91 10.25 -8.11
CA ARG A 58 -9.34 9.89 -8.06
C ARG A 58 -10.02 10.37 -9.32
N GLY A 59 -10.87 9.53 -9.88
CA GLY A 59 -11.62 9.86 -11.10
C GLY A 59 -13.08 9.40 -11.07
N VAL A 60 -13.92 10.15 -11.76
CA VAL A 60 -15.33 9.79 -11.98
C VAL A 60 -15.46 9.07 -13.33
N ALA A 61 -15.96 7.84 -13.29
CA ALA A 61 -16.28 7.04 -14.46
C ALA A 61 -17.79 7.11 -14.72
N ARG A 62 -18.19 8.00 -15.64
CA ARG A 62 -19.61 8.22 -15.96
C ARG A 62 -20.21 7.06 -16.74
N GLY A 63 -21.39 6.64 -16.33
CA GLY A 63 -22.10 5.50 -16.93
C GLY A 63 -21.46 4.14 -16.64
N ALA A 64 -20.53 4.05 -15.69
CA ALA A 64 -19.79 2.83 -15.40
C ALA A 64 -20.67 1.68 -14.88
N ARG A 65 -21.87 1.99 -14.38
CA ARG A 65 -22.85 1.01 -13.86
C ARG A 65 -23.94 0.64 -14.89
N ARG A 66 -23.91 1.23 -16.07
CA ARG A 66 -24.85 0.87 -17.12
C ARG A 66 -24.52 -0.51 -17.70
N VAL A 67 -25.55 -1.26 -18.11
CA VAL A 67 -25.38 -2.64 -18.67
C VAL A 67 -24.40 -2.65 -19.85
N LYS A 68 -24.45 -1.64 -20.72
CA LYS A 68 -23.50 -1.45 -21.84
C LYS A 68 -22.38 -0.46 -21.50
N SER A 69 -21.80 -0.58 -20.31
CA SER A 69 -20.68 0.29 -19.92
C SER A 69 -19.44 -0.04 -20.75
N ARG A 70 -18.78 1.00 -21.26
CA ARG A 70 -17.50 0.87 -21.97
C ARG A 70 -16.34 0.43 -21.08
N PHE A 71 -16.51 0.50 -19.77
CA PHE A 71 -15.43 0.16 -18.82
C PHE A 71 -15.38 -1.32 -18.47
N GLY A 72 -16.50 -2.05 -18.59
CA GLY A 72 -16.56 -3.46 -18.21
C GLY A 72 -16.06 -3.66 -16.78
N SER A 73 -15.13 -4.60 -16.60
CA SER A 73 -14.47 -4.91 -15.32
C SER A 73 -13.19 -4.10 -15.07
N ALA A 74 -12.80 -3.16 -15.95
CA ALA A 74 -11.55 -2.40 -15.81
C ALA A 74 -11.48 -1.55 -14.53
N LEU A 75 -12.63 -1.23 -13.94
CA LEU A 75 -12.74 -0.42 -12.74
C LEU A 75 -12.89 -1.25 -11.45
N GLU A 76 -12.80 -2.56 -11.54
CA GLU A 76 -12.82 -3.42 -10.35
C GLU A 76 -11.46 -3.37 -9.63
N PRO A 77 -11.43 -3.51 -8.29
CA PRO A 77 -10.18 -3.53 -7.52
C PRO A 77 -9.17 -4.53 -8.07
N PHE A 78 -7.89 -4.18 -7.92
CA PHE A 78 -6.71 -4.91 -8.40
C PHE A 78 -6.44 -4.82 -9.88
N VAL A 79 -7.40 -4.50 -10.73
CA VAL A 79 -7.20 -4.47 -12.18
C VAL A 79 -6.12 -3.46 -12.55
N SER A 80 -5.14 -3.93 -13.34
CA SER A 80 -4.15 -3.08 -14.02
C SER A 80 -4.66 -2.71 -15.41
N SER A 81 -4.65 -1.42 -15.75
CA SER A 81 -5.16 -0.91 -17.02
C SER A 81 -4.35 0.27 -17.53
N ASP A 82 -4.35 0.49 -18.85
CA ASP A 82 -3.95 1.75 -19.44
C ASP A 82 -5.12 2.73 -19.35
N LEU A 83 -4.91 3.80 -18.59
CA LEU A 83 -5.92 4.74 -18.19
C LEU A 83 -5.80 6.04 -18.95
N ASN A 84 -6.92 6.52 -19.51
CA ASN A 84 -7.05 7.87 -20.04
C ASN A 84 -7.90 8.70 -19.08
N LEU A 85 -7.27 9.76 -18.56
CA LEU A 85 -7.88 10.72 -17.63
C LEU A 85 -8.00 12.08 -18.32
N PHE A 86 -9.09 12.75 -18.06
CA PHE A 86 -9.30 14.12 -18.48
C PHE A 86 -9.33 15.02 -17.25
N GLU A 87 -8.42 15.97 -17.20
CA GLU A 87 -8.34 16.95 -16.15
C GLU A 87 -9.28 18.11 -16.43
N LYS A 88 -10.05 18.53 -15.44
CA LYS A 88 -10.87 19.73 -15.52
C LYS A 88 -10.27 20.80 -14.59
N PRO A 89 -10.13 22.03 -15.07
CA PRO A 89 -9.76 23.14 -14.20
C PRO A 89 -10.72 23.22 -13.00
N HIS A 90 -10.17 23.38 -11.81
CA HIS A 90 -10.92 23.55 -10.56
C HIS A 90 -11.73 22.34 -10.07
N ASP A 91 -11.62 21.16 -10.71
CA ASP A 91 -12.25 19.93 -10.24
C ASP A 91 -11.20 19.03 -9.52
N SER A 92 -11.51 18.58 -8.33
CA SER A 92 -10.63 17.67 -7.56
C SER A 92 -10.65 16.23 -8.09
N LEU A 93 -11.54 15.93 -9.05
CA LEU A 93 -11.71 14.59 -9.60
C LEU A 93 -11.48 14.60 -11.11
N TYR A 94 -10.60 13.71 -11.56
CA TYR A 94 -10.41 13.46 -12.98
C TYR A 94 -11.67 12.81 -13.59
N ARG A 95 -11.92 13.05 -14.88
CA ARG A 95 -12.90 12.27 -15.62
C ARG A 95 -12.19 11.08 -16.28
N VAL A 96 -12.57 9.86 -15.91
CA VAL A 96 -12.11 8.65 -16.59
C VAL A 96 -12.81 8.56 -17.95
N THR A 97 -12.00 8.57 -19.03
CA THR A 97 -12.53 8.50 -20.40
C THR A 97 -12.37 7.10 -20.99
N GLN A 98 -11.31 6.37 -20.63
CA GLN A 98 -11.03 5.03 -21.10
C GLN A 98 -10.20 4.29 -20.04
N ALA A 99 -10.36 2.97 -19.99
CA ALA A 99 -9.55 2.07 -19.17
C ALA A 99 -9.43 0.73 -19.93
N ASP A 100 -8.24 0.46 -20.46
CA ASP A 100 -7.96 -0.75 -21.23
C ASP A 100 -7.21 -1.75 -20.35
N ILE A 101 -7.85 -2.89 -20.08
CA ILE A 101 -7.31 -3.90 -19.15
C ILE A 101 -6.01 -4.47 -19.69
N GLN A 102 -4.95 -4.41 -18.89
CA GLN A 102 -3.68 -5.09 -19.12
C GLN A 102 -3.62 -6.41 -18.35
N GLU A 103 -3.99 -6.39 -17.07
CA GLU A 103 -4.08 -7.58 -16.22
C GLU A 103 -5.32 -7.50 -15.34
N SER A 104 -6.18 -8.50 -15.42
CA SER A 104 -7.45 -8.49 -14.68
C SER A 104 -7.33 -8.98 -13.25
N PHE A 105 -6.31 -9.79 -12.92
CA PHE A 105 -6.14 -10.42 -11.61
C PHE A 105 -7.42 -11.12 -11.09
N SER A 106 -8.16 -11.79 -11.97
CA SER A 106 -9.45 -12.42 -11.62
C SER A 106 -9.32 -13.42 -10.48
N LYS A 107 -8.24 -14.22 -10.47
CA LYS A 107 -7.98 -15.19 -9.41
C LYS A 107 -7.95 -14.57 -8.00
N LEU A 108 -7.50 -13.31 -7.87
CA LEU A 108 -7.52 -12.61 -6.58
C LEU A 108 -8.94 -12.33 -6.08
N ARG A 109 -9.94 -12.33 -6.96
CA ARG A 109 -11.35 -12.10 -6.60
C ARG A 109 -12.16 -13.38 -6.43
N GLU A 110 -11.60 -14.53 -6.83
CA GLU A 110 -12.23 -15.85 -6.75
C GLU A 110 -11.90 -16.59 -5.45
N ASP A 111 -10.81 -16.19 -4.77
CA ASP A 111 -10.35 -16.79 -3.52
C ASP A 111 -10.30 -15.74 -2.40
N LEU A 112 -10.97 -16.00 -1.29
CA LEU A 112 -11.06 -15.07 -0.16
C LEU A 112 -9.69 -14.76 0.47
N THR A 113 -8.79 -15.73 0.52
CA THR A 113 -7.45 -15.55 1.10
C THR A 113 -6.59 -14.66 0.19
N LEU A 114 -6.63 -14.92 -1.13
CA LEU A 114 -5.93 -14.09 -2.10
C LEU A 114 -6.51 -12.68 -2.16
N MET A 115 -7.84 -12.57 -2.13
CA MET A 115 -8.54 -11.30 -2.08
C MET A 115 -8.14 -10.51 -0.82
N SER A 116 -7.96 -11.21 0.34
CA SER A 116 -7.44 -10.65 1.58
C SER A 116 -6.05 -10.05 1.42
N GLY A 117 -5.15 -10.80 0.88
CA GLY A 117 -3.81 -10.32 0.62
C GLY A 117 -3.80 -9.09 -0.27
N GLY A 118 -4.48 -9.16 -1.41
CA GLY A 118 -4.57 -8.04 -2.37
C GLY A 118 -5.13 -6.77 -1.74
N ALA A 119 -6.20 -6.88 -0.95
CA ALA A 119 -6.80 -5.72 -0.29
C ALA A 119 -5.91 -5.11 0.78
N ARG A 120 -5.19 -5.91 1.56
CA ARG A 120 -4.20 -5.37 2.51
C ARG A 120 -3.14 -4.55 1.79
N LEU A 121 -2.69 -4.96 0.60
CA LEU A 121 -1.73 -4.19 -0.20
C LEU A 121 -2.33 -2.90 -0.74
N VAL A 122 -3.49 -2.94 -1.39
CA VAL A 122 -4.10 -1.71 -1.96
C VAL A 122 -4.56 -0.72 -0.88
N ASN A 123 -5.05 -1.22 0.27
CA ASN A 123 -5.39 -0.37 1.40
C ASN A 123 -4.14 0.29 2.01
N LEU A 124 -3.04 -0.44 2.12
CA LEU A 124 -1.77 0.12 2.59
C LEU A 124 -1.30 1.22 1.64
N VAL A 125 -1.20 0.95 0.33
CA VAL A 125 -0.81 1.96 -0.66
C VAL A 125 -1.73 3.18 -0.59
N THR A 126 -3.05 2.97 -0.45
CA THR A 126 -4.00 4.08 -0.31
C THR A 126 -3.71 4.94 0.92
N ALA A 127 -3.28 4.33 2.03
CA ALA A 127 -3.04 5.02 3.30
C ALA A 127 -1.68 5.75 3.34
N ILE A 128 -0.62 5.16 2.76
CA ILE A 128 0.75 5.68 2.89
C ILE A 128 1.18 6.62 1.76
N THR A 129 0.37 6.77 0.70
CA THR A 129 0.69 7.65 -0.43
C THR A 129 -0.16 8.92 -0.41
N ALA A 130 0.44 10.06 -0.80
CA ALA A 130 -0.29 11.30 -1.04
C ALA A 130 -0.98 11.29 -2.41
N GLU A 131 -1.97 12.15 -2.60
CA GLU A 131 -2.57 12.37 -3.93
C GLU A 131 -1.59 13.16 -4.80
N GLY A 132 -1.47 12.78 -6.07
CA GLY A 132 -0.62 13.48 -7.02
C GLY A 132 0.89 13.28 -6.84
N ASP A 133 1.33 12.36 -5.97
CA ASP A 133 2.75 12.07 -5.70
C ASP A 133 3.15 10.71 -6.32
N PRO A 134 3.79 10.71 -7.51
CA PRO A 134 4.16 9.49 -8.20
C PRO A 134 5.43 8.86 -7.61
N CYS A 135 5.38 7.56 -7.35
CA CYS A 135 6.54 6.74 -7.04
C CYS A 135 6.51 5.45 -7.87
N PRO A 136 7.29 5.36 -8.95
CA PRO A 136 7.33 4.17 -9.81
C PRO A 136 7.63 2.89 -9.06
N LEU A 137 8.49 2.94 -8.03
CA LEU A 137 8.83 1.76 -7.22
C LEU A 137 7.62 1.19 -6.47
N ILE A 138 6.73 2.05 -5.95
CA ILE A 138 5.48 1.62 -5.30
C ILE A 138 4.57 0.98 -6.34
N PHE A 139 4.42 1.59 -7.52
CA PHE A 139 3.62 1.04 -8.62
C PHE A 139 4.08 -0.35 -9.01
N GLU A 140 5.38 -0.50 -9.28
CA GLU A 140 5.99 -1.78 -9.66
C GLU A 140 5.89 -2.83 -8.55
N THR A 141 6.12 -2.43 -7.30
CA THR A 141 6.00 -3.35 -6.15
C THR A 141 4.57 -3.81 -5.97
N LEU A 142 3.59 -2.92 -6.09
CA LEU A 142 2.18 -3.29 -6.00
C LEU A 142 1.79 -4.23 -7.17
N LEU A 143 2.13 -3.88 -8.41
CA LEU A 143 1.83 -4.71 -9.59
C LEU A 143 2.44 -6.11 -9.48
N ASN A 144 3.74 -6.18 -9.19
CA ASN A 144 4.44 -7.45 -9.03
C ASN A 144 3.96 -8.22 -7.79
N GLY A 145 3.56 -7.52 -6.72
CA GLY A 145 2.95 -8.12 -5.54
C GLY A 145 1.64 -8.82 -5.85
N LEU A 146 0.75 -8.20 -6.64
CA LEU A 146 -0.49 -8.81 -7.09
C LEU A 146 -0.24 -10.04 -7.98
N ARG A 147 0.77 -9.98 -8.87
CA ARG A 147 1.21 -11.13 -9.69
C ARG A 147 1.69 -12.28 -8.83
N VAL A 148 2.50 -11.99 -7.82
CA VAL A 148 3.02 -12.99 -6.89
C VAL A 148 1.89 -13.63 -6.08
N LEU A 149 0.96 -12.85 -5.57
CA LEU A 149 -0.19 -13.39 -4.83
C LEU A 149 -1.01 -14.38 -5.66
N GLN A 150 -1.30 -14.07 -6.92
CA GLN A 150 -2.08 -14.98 -7.77
C GLN A 150 -1.30 -16.21 -8.27
N SER A 151 0.03 -16.21 -8.16
CA SER A 151 0.85 -17.37 -8.52
C SER A 151 0.81 -18.50 -7.49
N GLY A 152 0.25 -18.23 -6.30
CA GLY A 152 0.13 -19.18 -5.20
C GLY A 152 1.25 -19.09 -4.17
N GLY A 153 1.18 -19.91 -3.14
CA GLY A 153 2.12 -19.97 -2.04
C GLY A 153 1.47 -19.56 -0.72
N ASP A 154 2.31 -19.17 0.25
CA ASP A 154 1.87 -18.71 1.56
C ASP A 154 1.37 -17.26 1.47
N THR A 155 0.11 -17.08 1.12
CA THR A 155 -0.50 -15.77 0.90
C THR A 155 -0.35 -14.82 2.09
N LEU A 156 -0.49 -15.33 3.31
CA LEU A 156 -0.38 -14.49 4.52
C LEU A 156 1.05 -13.97 4.69
N LEU A 157 2.05 -14.87 4.64
CA LEU A 157 3.45 -14.48 4.76
C LEU A 157 3.85 -13.52 3.63
N ILE A 158 3.53 -13.87 2.38
CA ILE A 158 3.84 -13.04 1.20
C ILE A 158 3.24 -11.65 1.36
N THR A 159 1.99 -11.55 1.82
CA THR A 159 1.33 -10.25 2.05
C THR A 159 2.08 -9.39 3.05
N VAL A 160 2.49 -9.95 4.19
CA VAL A 160 3.24 -9.23 5.23
C VAL A 160 4.60 -8.76 4.68
N LEU A 161 5.32 -9.61 3.96
CA LEU A 161 6.62 -9.27 3.36
C LEU A 161 6.48 -8.14 2.31
N LEU A 162 5.43 -8.17 1.50
CA LEU A 162 5.13 -7.11 0.54
C LEU A 162 4.73 -5.80 1.23
N GLN A 163 4.00 -5.86 2.34
CA GLN A 163 3.69 -4.67 3.15
C GLN A 163 4.96 -4.02 3.70
N ILE A 164 5.90 -4.83 4.23
CA ILE A 164 7.20 -4.34 4.70
C ILE A 164 7.96 -3.66 3.55
N ARG A 165 7.96 -4.26 2.37
CA ARG A 165 8.63 -3.69 1.20
C ARG A 165 8.01 -2.36 0.76
N LEU A 166 6.69 -2.26 0.69
CA LEU A 166 5.98 -1.02 0.38
C LEU A 166 6.32 0.10 1.38
N LEU A 167 6.31 -0.21 2.68
CA LEU A 167 6.76 0.72 3.72
C LEU A 167 8.23 1.13 3.52
N GLY A 168 9.08 0.20 3.09
CA GLY A 168 10.49 0.44 2.80
C GLY A 168 10.76 1.42 1.66
N GLN A 169 9.79 1.65 0.79
CA GLN A 169 9.86 2.54 -0.37
C GLN A 169 9.26 3.93 -0.10
N THR A 170 8.80 4.15 1.11
CA THR A 170 8.22 5.41 1.58
C THR A 170 9.04 5.95 2.75
N GLY A 171 8.67 7.08 3.30
CA GLY A 171 9.27 7.61 4.53
C GLY A 171 9.02 6.77 5.79
N PHE A 172 8.34 5.62 5.66
CA PHE A 172 7.98 4.71 6.75
C PHE A 172 8.81 3.43 6.75
N ARG A 173 10.06 3.49 6.26
CA ARG A 173 10.97 2.33 6.28
C ARG A 173 11.25 1.90 7.70
N PRO A 174 10.93 0.64 8.11
CA PRO A 174 11.30 0.14 9.42
C PRO A 174 12.82 0.16 9.65
N GLN A 175 13.24 0.68 10.80
CA GLN A 175 14.65 0.69 11.17
C GLN A 175 15.08 -0.68 11.71
N THR A 176 16.13 -1.27 11.12
CA THR A 176 16.62 -2.63 11.44
C THR A 176 18.07 -2.72 11.82
N ASP A 177 18.85 -1.62 11.67
CA ASP A 177 20.30 -1.65 11.77
C ASP A 177 20.80 -1.16 13.14
N HIS A 178 20.00 -0.30 13.80
CA HIS A 178 20.31 0.22 15.14
C HIS A 178 19.01 0.32 15.99
N CYS A 179 19.21 0.42 17.30
CA CYS A 179 18.12 0.61 18.24
C CYS A 179 17.51 2.00 18.10
N THR A 180 16.21 2.08 17.82
CA THR A 180 15.50 3.37 17.71
C THR A 180 15.36 4.11 19.03
N GLY A 181 15.66 3.44 20.18
CA GLY A 181 15.59 4.05 21.51
C GLY A 181 16.91 4.64 22.01
N CYS A 182 18.05 4.00 21.75
CA CYS A 182 19.36 4.43 22.26
C CYS A 182 20.45 4.58 21.18
N GLY A 183 20.14 4.27 19.91
CA GLY A 183 21.10 4.39 18.81
C GLY A 183 22.13 3.27 18.70
N ALA A 184 22.15 2.29 19.61
CA ALA A 184 23.13 1.20 19.60
C ALA A 184 23.01 0.36 18.32
N LEU A 185 24.10 0.14 17.61
CA LEU A 185 24.17 -0.67 16.39
C LEU A 185 23.95 -2.15 16.71
N PHE A 186 23.15 -2.83 15.94
CA PHE A 186 22.88 -4.26 16.09
C PHE A 186 23.93 -5.18 15.48
N GLN A 187 24.95 -4.63 14.81
CA GLN A 187 26.10 -5.41 14.34
C GLN A 187 26.91 -6.03 15.49
N ASN A 188 26.90 -5.39 16.66
CA ASN A 188 27.60 -5.82 17.87
C ASN A 188 26.70 -6.60 18.83
N VAL A 189 25.43 -6.81 18.48
CA VAL A 189 24.49 -7.55 19.34
C VAL A 189 24.59 -9.03 18.98
N ARG A 190 24.86 -9.87 19.98
CA ARG A 190 24.92 -11.33 19.80
C ARG A 190 23.64 -11.80 19.11
N THR A 191 23.79 -12.73 18.17
CA THR A 191 22.67 -13.31 17.38
C THR A 191 21.54 -13.87 18.24
N ASP A 192 21.83 -14.21 19.50
CA ASP A 192 20.88 -14.78 20.46
C ASP A 192 20.12 -13.73 21.29
N SER A 193 20.42 -12.44 21.12
CA SER A 193 19.79 -11.40 21.92
C SER A 193 18.37 -11.13 21.44
N SER A 194 17.40 -11.21 22.34
CA SER A 194 16.01 -10.84 22.09
C SER A 194 15.93 -9.36 21.71
N LEU A 195 15.34 -9.08 20.57
CA LEU A 195 15.00 -7.74 20.13
C LEU A 195 13.49 -7.52 20.27
N TRP A 196 13.11 -6.27 20.21
CA TRP A 196 11.72 -5.88 20.23
C TRP A 196 11.45 -4.95 19.04
N PHE A 197 10.23 -4.92 18.58
CA PHE A 197 9.77 -3.96 17.58
C PHE A 197 8.91 -2.90 18.25
N SER A 198 9.25 -1.64 18.08
CA SER A 198 8.48 -0.51 18.55
C SER A 198 7.68 0.10 17.39
N PRO A 199 6.37 -0.09 17.32
CA PRO A 199 5.53 0.53 16.29
C PRO A 199 5.60 2.06 16.32
N GLN A 200 5.70 2.65 17.51
CA GLN A 200 5.72 4.12 17.68
C GLN A 200 7.02 4.76 17.16
N SER A 201 8.15 4.08 17.32
CA SER A 201 9.43 4.56 16.82
C SER A 201 9.80 4.01 15.44
N GLY A 202 8.96 3.14 14.87
CA GLY A 202 9.10 2.61 13.52
C GLY A 202 10.31 1.70 13.32
N GLY A 203 10.67 0.87 14.32
CA GLY A 203 11.80 -0.03 14.16
C GLY A 203 12.16 -0.88 15.37
N LEU A 204 13.32 -1.52 15.26
CA LEU A 204 13.82 -2.40 16.30
C LEU A 204 14.41 -1.62 17.48
N VAL A 205 14.21 -2.16 18.68
CA VAL A 205 14.81 -1.69 19.93
C VAL A 205 15.54 -2.83 20.62
N CYS A 206 16.65 -2.51 21.31
CA CYS A 206 17.40 -3.47 22.11
C CYS A 206 16.61 -3.89 23.35
N GLN A 207 17.04 -4.96 24.00
CA GLN A 207 16.39 -5.52 25.18
C GLN A 207 16.19 -4.47 26.30
N VAL A 208 17.18 -3.65 26.58
CA VAL A 208 17.11 -2.61 27.63
C VAL A 208 16.03 -1.56 27.30
N CYS A 209 15.98 -1.09 26.05
CA CYS A 209 14.95 -0.15 25.62
C CYS A 209 13.58 -0.81 25.53
N GLY A 210 13.49 -2.06 25.09
CA GLY A 210 12.25 -2.83 25.03
C GLY A 210 11.59 -2.99 26.41
N HIS A 211 12.38 -3.31 27.44
CA HIS A 211 11.89 -3.38 28.82
C HIS A 211 11.41 -2.02 29.35
N ARG A 212 12.09 -0.93 29.00
CA ARG A 212 11.68 0.44 29.40
C ARG A 212 10.32 0.83 28.80
N TYR A 213 10.01 0.32 27.62
CA TYR A 213 8.73 0.55 26.93
C TYR A 213 7.80 -0.66 27.00
N SER A 214 7.90 -1.46 28.06
CA SER A 214 7.09 -2.67 28.24
C SER A 214 5.60 -2.40 28.02
N GLY A 215 4.93 -3.28 27.27
CA GLY A 215 3.53 -3.13 26.85
C GLY A 215 3.32 -2.28 25.56
N ARG A 216 4.37 -1.66 25.00
CA ARG A 216 4.30 -0.89 23.75
C ARG A 216 5.20 -1.45 22.66
N CYS A 217 6.04 -2.43 22.97
CA CYS A 217 6.93 -3.10 22.05
C CYS A 217 6.55 -4.57 21.91
N LEU A 218 6.78 -5.12 20.73
CA LEU A 218 6.45 -6.49 20.37
C LEU A 218 7.73 -7.32 20.27
N PRO A 219 7.76 -8.58 20.75
CA PRO A 219 8.95 -9.42 20.67
C PRO A 219 9.32 -9.68 19.21
N MET A 220 10.62 -9.75 18.94
CA MET A 220 11.18 -9.97 17.62
C MET A 220 12.35 -10.96 17.71
N SER A 221 12.14 -12.15 17.20
CA SER A 221 13.19 -13.17 17.10
C SER A 221 14.25 -12.83 16.05
N PRO A 222 15.44 -13.44 16.10
CA PRO A 222 16.45 -13.26 15.06
C PRO A 222 15.94 -13.64 13.66
N GLY A 223 15.08 -14.66 13.56
CA GLY A 223 14.44 -15.05 12.31
C GLY A 223 13.51 -13.98 11.76
N SER A 224 12.73 -13.34 12.61
CA SER A 224 11.84 -12.24 12.24
C SER A 224 12.63 -11.00 11.80
N ARG A 225 13.73 -10.68 12.48
CA ARG A 225 14.65 -9.61 12.05
C ARG A 225 15.20 -9.88 10.66
N ALA A 226 15.72 -11.08 10.41
CA ALA A 226 16.26 -11.45 9.09
C ALA A 226 15.21 -11.35 8.00
N MET A 227 13.99 -11.85 8.25
CA MET A 227 12.85 -11.72 7.34
C MET A 227 12.48 -10.26 7.04
N LEU A 228 12.46 -9.41 8.07
CA LEU A 228 12.23 -7.97 7.92
C LEU A 228 13.28 -7.33 7.01
N GLN A 229 14.57 -7.64 7.21
CA GLN A 229 15.67 -7.15 6.37
C GLN A 229 15.57 -7.65 4.93
N HIS A 230 15.28 -8.94 4.72
CA HIS A 230 15.08 -9.49 3.37
C HIS A 230 13.87 -8.85 2.66
N ALA A 231 12.77 -8.65 3.34
CA ALA A 231 11.60 -7.99 2.77
C ALA A 231 11.88 -6.55 2.32
N LEU A 232 12.74 -5.83 3.03
CA LEU A 232 13.17 -4.48 2.67
C LEU A 232 14.08 -4.42 1.43
N GLN A 233 14.80 -5.49 1.13
CA GLN A 233 15.84 -5.51 0.09
C GLN A 233 15.45 -6.31 -1.16
N TRP A 234 14.77 -7.45 -1.00
CA TRP A 234 14.51 -8.39 -2.08
C TRP A 234 13.34 -7.95 -2.97
N SER A 235 13.39 -8.39 -4.24
CA SER A 235 12.28 -8.18 -5.17
C SER A 235 11.04 -9.00 -4.75
N PRO A 236 9.82 -8.59 -5.14
CA PRO A 236 8.61 -9.35 -4.84
C PRO A 236 8.68 -10.82 -5.24
N ALA A 237 9.24 -11.13 -6.41
CA ALA A 237 9.43 -12.50 -6.86
C ALA A 237 10.40 -13.31 -5.99
N ALA A 238 11.42 -12.69 -5.42
CA ALA A 238 12.36 -13.38 -4.53
C ALA A 238 11.73 -13.69 -3.16
N LEU A 239 10.79 -12.86 -2.69
CA LEU A 239 10.10 -13.06 -1.42
C LEU A 239 9.30 -14.37 -1.36
N THR A 240 8.86 -14.91 -2.50
CA THR A 240 8.12 -16.19 -2.55
C THR A 240 8.96 -17.40 -2.10
N ARG A 241 10.28 -17.27 -2.11
CA ARG A 241 11.22 -18.32 -1.68
C ARG A 241 11.39 -18.38 -0.16
N LEU A 242 10.96 -17.33 0.55
CA LEU A 242 11.09 -17.27 1.99
C LEU A 242 10.03 -18.16 2.64
N LYS A 243 10.47 -18.90 3.66
CA LYS A 243 9.59 -19.71 4.50
C LYS A 243 9.80 -19.28 5.95
N ALA A 244 8.72 -19.16 6.70
CA ALA A 244 8.76 -18.77 8.09
C ALA A 244 8.18 -19.87 8.97
N THR A 245 8.75 -20.02 10.19
CA THR A 245 8.10 -20.77 11.26
C THR A 245 6.81 -20.06 11.72
N GLY A 246 5.91 -20.76 12.42
CA GLY A 246 4.69 -20.16 12.94
C GLY A 246 4.98 -18.95 13.85
N GLN A 247 6.02 -19.04 14.69
CA GLN A 247 6.45 -17.93 15.55
C GLN A 247 6.90 -16.71 14.75
N VAL A 248 7.80 -16.87 13.78
CA VAL A 248 8.30 -15.77 12.93
C VAL A 248 7.14 -15.08 12.21
N ARG A 249 6.19 -15.88 11.72
CA ARG A 249 4.99 -15.35 11.06
C ARG A 249 4.17 -14.48 12.03
N MET A 250 3.81 -15.01 13.18
CA MET A 250 3.01 -14.27 14.18
C MET A 250 3.69 -12.98 14.63
N GLU A 251 5.01 -13.01 14.85
CA GLU A 251 5.79 -11.82 15.22
C GLU A 251 5.73 -10.75 14.14
N LEU A 252 5.92 -11.12 12.86
CA LEU A 252 5.89 -10.19 11.74
C LEU A 252 4.48 -9.63 11.50
N GLU A 253 3.45 -10.48 11.56
CA GLU A 253 2.06 -10.04 11.39
C GLU A 253 1.67 -9.04 12.48
N SER A 254 1.92 -9.37 13.74
CA SER A 254 1.60 -8.50 14.88
C SER A 254 2.37 -7.17 14.82
N ALA A 255 3.66 -7.23 14.48
CA ALA A 255 4.50 -6.04 14.37
C ALA A 255 4.03 -5.12 13.23
N MET A 256 3.70 -5.69 12.06
CA MET A 256 3.26 -4.90 10.91
C MET A 256 1.85 -4.36 11.08
N GLU A 257 0.93 -5.10 11.67
CA GLU A 257 -0.42 -4.60 11.96
C GLU A 257 -0.38 -3.41 12.90
N ALA A 258 0.39 -3.51 13.99
CA ALA A 258 0.57 -2.43 14.94
C ALA A 258 1.28 -1.22 14.28
N TYR A 259 2.32 -1.46 13.49
CA TYR A 259 3.07 -0.38 12.82
C TYR A 259 2.23 0.33 11.76
N ILE A 260 1.55 -0.41 10.91
CA ILE A 260 0.66 0.15 9.87
C ILE A 260 -0.45 0.99 10.52
N THR A 261 -0.98 0.55 11.67
CA THR A 261 -1.96 1.33 12.43
C THR A 261 -1.40 2.68 12.88
N VAL A 262 -0.15 2.72 13.33
CA VAL A 262 0.52 3.97 13.71
C VAL A 262 0.74 4.87 12.49
N VAL A 263 1.26 4.32 11.39
CA VAL A 263 1.55 5.05 10.14
C VAL A 263 0.28 5.59 9.51
N ALA A 264 -0.78 4.81 9.45
CA ALA A 264 -2.06 5.21 8.86
C ALA A 264 -2.93 6.06 9.80
N GLY A 265 -2.56 6.17 11.09
CA GLY A 265 -3.33 6.85 12.13
C GLY A 265 -4.60 6.11 12.56
N LYS A 266 -4.88 4.96 11.97
CA LYS A 266 -6.02 4.07 12.26
C LYS A 266 -5.74 2.67 11.73
N PRO A 267 -6.39 1.64 12.26
CA PRO A 267 -6.34 0.31 11.68
C PRO A 267 -6.80 0.35 10.21
N LEU A 268 -6.10 -0.36 9.34
CA LEU A 268 -6.62 -0.55 7.98
C LEU A 268 -7.92 -1.36 8.06
N PRO A 269 -8.92 -1.03 7.23
CA PRO A 269 -10.16 -1.77 7.24
C PRO A 269 -9.86 -3.26 7.05
N PRO A 270 -10.43 -4.13 7.89
CA PRO A 270 -10.45 -5.55 7.59
C PRO A 270 -11.08 -5.71 6.22
N MET A 271 -10.74 -6.79 5.52
CA MET A 271 -11.33 -7.07 4.24
C MET A 271 -12.81 -7.38 4.37
N ASP A 272 -13.61 -6.36 4.44
CA ASP A 272 -15.04 -6.49 4.23
C ASP A 272 -15.41 -5.76 2.94
N PHE A 273 -15.16 -6.42 1.80
CA PHE A 273 -15.66 -5.94 0.51
C PHE A 273 -17.20 -5.91 0.47
N LEU A 274 -17.86 -6.62 1.39
CA LEU A 274 -19.30 -6.63 1.54
C LEU A 274 -19.80 -5.50 2.46
N ALA A 275 -18.97 -5.00 3.40
CA ALA A 275 -19.33 -3.88 4.27
C ALA A 275 -19.24 -2.51 3.57
N ALA A 276 -18.53 -2.41 2.46
CA ALA A 276 -18.48 -1.15 1.67
C ALA A 276 -19.83 -0.75 1.07
N GLU A 277 -20.83 -1.63 1.11
CA GLU A 277 -22.21 -1.33 0.69
C GLU A 277 -23.11 -0.81 1.80
N ARG A 278 -22.70 -0.92 3.05
CA ARG A 278 -23.47 -0.48 4.23
C ARG A 278 -22.81 0.75 4.85
N HIS A 279 -23.38 1.89 4.67
CA HIS A 279 -23.16 3.20 5.30
C HIS A 279 -22.12 4.13 4.65
N GLU A 280 -22.62 4.99 3.76
CA GLU A 280 -22.25 6.40 3.80
C GLU A 280 -23.44 7.20 4.34
N PRO A 281 -23.26 8.04 5.38
CA PRO A 281 -24.26 9.06 5.68
C PRO A 281 -24.35 9.98 4.48
N ALA A 282 -25.55 10.25 4.03
CA ALA A 282 -25.84 11.28 3.04
C ALA A 282 -25.23 12.61 3.53
N TYR A 283 -24.12 13.03 2.91
CA TYR A 283 -23.65 14.40 3.07
C TYR A 283 -24.70 15.29 2.45
N GLY A 284 -25.44 15.97 3.34
CA GLY A 284 -26.44 16.95 2.98
C GLY A 284 -25.82 18.03 2.12
N LEU A 285 -26.42 18.20 0.95
CA LEU A 285 -26.31 19.39 0.15
C LEU A 285 -26.84 20.59 0.98
N ARG A 286 -25.96 21.51 1.30
CA ARG A 286 -26.30 22.92 1.48
C ARG A 286 -25.36 23.75 0.63
#